data_4971318af4bb0aaec609e9becf1b88cb
#
_entry.id   4971318af4bb0aaec609e9becf1b88cb
#
_cell.length_a   1.000
_cell.length_b   1.000
_cell.length_c   1.000
_cell.angle_alpha   90.00
_cell.angle_beta   90.00
_cell.angle_gamma   90.00
#
_symmetry.space_group_name_H-M   'P 1'
#
loop_
_entity.id
_entity.type
_entity.pdbx_description
1 polymer ?
#
loop_
_entity_poly.entity_id
_entity_poly.type
_entity_poly.pdbx_seq_one_letter_code
_entity_poly.pdbx_strand_id
1 'polypeptide(L)'
;MNRTDTLALLKQHKPELQRRFGVLRLALFGSRVREDARDDSDADVLVGFDGPASSSRYFGVQFYLEDLLACPVDLVTEKALRPELKPFVEREASYV
;
A
#
# COMPACT_ATOMS: atom_id res chain seq x y z
N MET A 1 -8.76 -4.82 12.10
CA MET A 1 -7.60 -5.55 11.54
C MET A 1 -6.32 -4.91 12.03
N ASN A 2 -5.42 -5.70 12.63
CA ASN A 2 -4.17 -5.16 13.13
C ASN A 2 -3.09 -5.13 12.03
N ARG A 3 -1.92 -4.59 12.37
CA ARG A 3 -0.80 -4.48 11.43
C ARG A 3 -0.40 -5.84 10.83
N THR A 4 -0.29 -6.86 11.68
CA THR A 4 0.14 -8.19 11.25
C THR A 4 -0.84 -8.79 10.23
N ASP A 5 -2.14 -8.67 10.51
CA ASP A 5 -3.18 -9.18 9.61
C ASP A 5 -3.17 -8.42 8.29
N THR A 6 -3.01 -7.10 8.35
CA THR A 6 -2.95 -6.27 7.15
C THR A 6 -1.77 -6.66 6.27
N LEU A 7 -0.59 -6.81 6.86
CA LEU A 7 0.60 -7.21 6.12
C LEU A 7 0.46 -8.60 5.52
N ALA A 8 -0.16 -9.53 6.24
CA ALA A 8 -0.39 -10.88 5.73
C ALA A 8 -1.29 -10.87 4.50
N LEU A 9 -2.36 -10.08 4.53
CA LEU A 9 -3.25 -9.94 3.38
C LEU A 9 -2.56 -9.29 2.20
N LEU A 10 -1.78 -8.23 2.43
CA LEU A 10 -1.04 -7.58 1.35
C LEU A 10 -0.05 -8.55 0.71
N LYS A 11 0.66 -9.31 1.52
CA LYS A 11 1.61 -10.30 1.04
C LYS A 11 0.92 -11.39 0.21
N GLN A 12 -0.22 -11.86 0.70
CA GLN A 12 -0.99 -12.91 0.03
C GLN A 12 -1.50 -12.45 -1.34
N HIS A 13 -1.91 -11.19 -1.46
CA HIS A 13 -2.51 -10.65 -2.68
C HIS A 13 -1.53 -9.94 -3.60
N LYS A 14 -0.27 -9.77 -3.18
CA LYS A 14 0.74 -9.12 -4.01
C LYS A 14 0.90 -9.76 -5.38
N PRO A 15 0.96 -11.11 -5.53
CA PRO A 15 1.07 -11.71 -6.85
C PRO A 15 -0.12 -11.36 -7.76
N GLU A 16 -1.31 -11.28 -7.22
CA GLU A 16 -2.49 -10.90 -7.99
C GLU A 16 -2.42 -9.44 -8.42
N LEU A 17 -1.98 -8.54 -7.53
CA LEU A 17 -1.81 -7.13 -7.84
C LEU A 17 -0.72 -6.94 -8.91
N GLN A 18 0.34 -7.72 -8.84
CA GLN A 18 1.41 -7.68 -9.83
C GLN A 18 0.89 -8.11 -11.20
N ARG A 19 0.13 -9.20 -11.25
CA ARG A 19 -0.41 -9.74 -12.48
C ARG A 19 -1.43 -8.81 -13.11
N ARG A 20 -2.32 -8.23 -12.31
CA ARG A 20 -3.44 -7.42 -12.81
C ARG A 20 -3.06 -5.97 -13.08
N PHE A 21 -2.20 -5.40 -12.26
CA PHE A 21 -1.92 -3.96 -12.30
C PHE A 21 -0.44 -3.62 -12.47
N GLY A 22 0.44 -4.61 -12.52
CA GLY A 22 1.87 -4.37 -12.68
C GLY A 22 2.54 -3.83 -11.41
N VAL A 23 2.05 -4.20 -10.23
CA VAL A 23 2.64 -3.80 -8.96
C VAL A 23 3.94 -4.56 -8.73
N LEU A 24 5.05 -3.84 -8.59
CA LEU A 24 6.35 -4.44 -8.28
C LEU A 24 6.68 -4.37 -6.80
N ARG A 25 6.31 -3.27 -6.14
CA ARG A 25 6.56 -3.07 -4.72
C ARG A 25 5.29 -2.65 -4.03
N LEU A 26 5.13 -3.14 -2.81
CA LEU A 26 3.95 -2.89 -2.00
C LEU A 26 4.39 -2.80 -0.55
N ALA A 27 4.02 -1.73 0.13
CA ALA A 27 4.41 -1.52 1.51
C ALA A 27 3.29 -0.86 2.29
N LEU A 28 3.24 -1.18 3.57
CA LEU A 28 2.34 -0.54 4.52
C LEU A 28 3.15 0.47 5.34
N PHE A 29 2.65 1.70 5.45
CA PHE A 29 3.31 2.73 6.25
C PHE A 29 2.28 3.57 7.00
N GLY A 30 2.74 4.59 7.73
CA GLY A 30 1.85 5.47 8.47
C GLY A 30 1.28 4.82 9.72
N SER A 31 0.06 5.17 10.09
CA SER A 31 -0.56 4.74 11.33
C SER A 31 -0.76 3.22 11.42
N ARG A 32 -0.95 2.55 10.28
CA ARG A 32 -1.15 1.08 10.25
C ARG A 32 0.11 0.30 10.57
N VAL A 33 1.29 0.92 10.47
CA VAL A 33 2.54 0.27 10.86
C VAL A 33 2.61 0.11 12.38
N ARG A 34 1.96 1.01 13.11
CA ARG A 34 1.94 0.97 14.57
C ARG A 34 0.93 -0.06 15.06
N GLU A 35 1.30 -0.81 16.09
CA GLU A 35 0.45 -1.86 16.64
C GLU A 35 -0.80 -1.31 17.35
N ASP A 36 -0.74 -0.06 17.79
CA ASP A 36 -1.86 0.60 18.46
C ASP A 36 -2.84 1.28 17.50
N ALA A 37 -2.66 1.09 16.19
CA ALA A 37 -3.58 1.66 15.21
C ALA A 37 -4.97 1.06 15.35
N ARG A 38 -5.98 1.92 15.24
CA ARG A 38 -7.37 1.47 15.32
C ARG A 38 -7.77 0.75 14.02
N ASP A 39 -8.67 -0.20 14.13
CA ASP A 39 -9.15 -0.97 12.97
C ASP A 39 -9.86 -0.11 11.94
N ASP A 40 -10.46 1.00 12.36
CA ASP A 40 -11.17 1.91 11.47
C ASP A 40 -10.27 3.00 10.89
N SER A 41 -8.97 2.98 11.18
CA SER A 41 -8.01 3.92 10.62
C SER A 41 -7.78 3.65 9.13
N ASP A 42 -7.51 4.71 8.37
CA ASP A 42 -7.12 4.57 6.97
C ASP A 42 -5.82 3.79 6.87
N ALA A 43 -5.73 2.95 5.85
CA ALA A 43 -4.48 2.23 5.58
C ALA A 43 -3.64 3.06 4.61
N ASP A 44 -2.41 3.35 4.99
CA ASP A 44 -1.46 4.07 4.15
C ASP A 44 -0.60 3.06 3.40
N VAL A 45 -0.72 3.01 2.08
CA VAL A 45 -0.05 2.00 1.26
C VAL A 45 0.83 2.69 0.21
N LEU A 46 2.08 2.25 0.15
CA LEU A 46 3.03 2.70 -0.86
C LEU A 46 3.10 1.64 -1.95
N VAL A 47 3.01 2.07 -3.21
CA VAL A 47 3.03 1.15 -4.34
C VAL A 47 4.03 1.62 -5.40
N GLY A 48 4.78 0.65 -5.96
CA GLY A 48 5.64 0.89 -7.12
C GLY A 48 5.15 0.03 -8.28
N PHE A 49 4.96 0.64 -9.45
CA PHE A 49 4.51 -0.06 -10.65
C PHE A 49 5.70 -0.37 -11.56
N ASP A 50 5.50 -1.32 -12.48
CA ASP A 50 6.50 -1.69 -13.47
C ASP A 50 6.60 -0.68 -14.63
N GLY A 51 5.80 0.37 -14.58
CA GLY A 51 5.76 1.43 -15.58
C GLY A 51 4.95 2.60 -15.06
N PRO A 52 4.41 3.44 -15.96
CA PRO A 52 3.63 4.60 -15.54
C PRO A 52 2.41 4.20 -14.72
N ALA A 53 2.14 4.97 -13.66
CA ALA A 53 0.97 4.78 -12.83
C ALA A 53 -0.24 5.42 -13.51
N SER A 54 -0.82 4.72 -14.50
CA SER A 54 -2.02 5.20 -15.16
C SER A 54 -3.18 5.27 -14.18
N SER A 55 -4.22 6.03 -14.53
CA SER A 55 -5.42 6.11 -13.70
C SER A 55 -6.04 4.74 -13.48
N SER A 56 -6.07 3.89 -14.52
CA SER A 56 -6.59 2.54 -14.39
C SER A 56 -5.83 1.70 -13.37
N ARG A 57 -4.50 1.78 -13.39
CA ARG A 57 -3.65 1.05 -12.45
C ARG A 57 -3.83 1.59 -11.04
N TYR A 58 -3.76 2.91 -10.88
CA TYR A 58 -3.84 3.55 -9.58
C TYR A 58 -5.18 3.24 -8.90
N PHE A 59 -6.28 3.56 -9.56
CA PHE A 59 -7.61 3.35 -8.97
C PHE A 59 -7.96 1.87 -8.88
N GLY A 60 -7.49 1.05 -9.80
CA GLY A 60 -7.68 -0.40 -9.71
C GLY A 60 -7.06 -0.97 -8.44
N VAL A 61 -5.82 -0.58 -8.12
CA VAL A 61 -5.15 -1.01 -6.90
C VAL A 61 -5.88 -0.46 -5.68
N GLN A 62 -6.25 0.82 -5.70
CA GLN A 62 -6.93 1.45 -4.58
C GLN A 62 -8.24 0.72 -4.25
N PHE A 63 -9.10 0.49 -5.24
CA PHE A 63 -10.37 -0.17 -4.99
C PHE A 63 -10.19 -1.63 -4.57
N TYR A 64 -9.21 -2.32 -5.16
CA TYR A 64 -8.89 -3.68 -4.77
C TYR A 64 -8.51 -3.75 -3.28
N LEU A 65 -7.62 -2.84 -2.86
CA LEU A 65 -7.15 -2.82 -1.48
C LEU A 65 -8.26 -2.39 -0.50
N GLU A 66 -9.10 -1.44 -0.90
CA GLU A 66 -10.22 -1.02 -0.05
C GLU A 66 -11.21 -2.15 0.19
N ASP A 67 -11.49 -2.94 -0.84
CA ASP A 67 -12.32 -4.13 -0.70
C ASP A 67 -11.65 -5.18 0.19
N LEU A 68 -10.36 -5.39 -0.02
CA LEU A 68 -9.60 -6.41 0.71
C LEU A 68 -9.48 -6.07 2.20
N LEU A 69 -9.18 -4.81 2.50
CA LEU A 69 -8.91 -4.37 3.87
C LEU A 69 -10.15 -3.84 4.58
N ALA A 70 -11.25 -3.67 3.85
CA ALA A 70 -12.53 -3.16 4.38
C ALA A 70 -12.37 -1.82 5.11
N CYS A 71 -11.51 -0.95 4.58
CA CYS A 71 -11.30 0.40 5.10
C CYS A 71 -10.80 1.31 3.98
N PRO A 72 -10.89 2.64 4.16
CA PRO A 72 -10.30 3.55 3.17
C PRO A 72 -8.80 3.34 3.06
N VAL A 73 -8.28 3.43 1.84
CA VAL A 73 -6.85 3.28 1.57
C VAL A 73 -6.31 4.57 0.99
N ASP A 74 -5.27 5.09 1.63
CA ASP A 74 -4.51 6.22 1.14
C ASP A 74 -3.33 5.67 0.34
N LEU A 75 -3.46 5.67 -0.98
CA LEU A 75 -2.50 5.05 -1.88
C LEU A 75 -1.51 6.08 -2.41
N VAL A 76 -0.23 5.84 -2.16
CA VAL A 76 0.86 6.72 -2.60
C VAL A 76 1.77 5.92 -3.53
N THR A 77 2.08 6.48 -4.70
CA THR A 77 3.05 5.86 -5.61
C THR A 77 4.45 6.31 -5.24
N GLU A 78 5.44 5.43 -5.48
CA GLU A 78 6.84 5.78 -5.21
C GLU A 78 7.30 7.01 -6.00
N LYS A 79 6.82 7.15 -7.23
CA LYS A 79 7.19 8.29 -8.08
C LYS A 79 6.59 9.61 -7.62
N ALA A 80 5.44 9.58 -6.96
CA ALA A 80 4.79 10.78 -6.44
C ALA A 80 5.39 11.22 -5.11
N LEU A 81 6.18 10.38 -4.48
CA LEU A 81 6.79 10.67 -3.19
C LEU A 81 7.93 11.66 -3.36
N ARG A 82 7.88 12.75 -2.60
CA ARG A 82 8.92 13.78 -2.66
C ARG A 82 10.27 13.20 -2.24
N PRO A 83 11.38 13.56 -2.92
CA PRO A 83 12.69 13.01 -2.59
C PRO A 83 13.10 13.24 -1.13
N GLU A 84 12.79 14.39 -0.55
CA GLU A 84 13.14 14.70 0.82
C GLU A 84 12.36 13.86 1.85
N LEU A 85 11.19 13.36 1.48
CA LEU A 85 10.37 12.50 2.35
C LEU A 85 10.64 11.02 2.14
N LYS A 86 11.22 10.66 1.00
CA LYS A 86 11.41 9.27 0.61
C LYS A 86 12.20 8.45 1.65
N PRO A 87 13.33 8.94 2.19
CA PRO A 87 14.06 8.17 3.21
C PRO A 87 13.24 7.91 4.46
N PHE A 88 12.42 8.86 4.89
CA PHE A 88 11.59 8.70 6.07
C PHE A 88 10.50 7.65 5.84
N VAL A 89 9.83 7.72 4.70
CA VAL A 89 8.76 6.77 4.38
C VAL A 89 9.34 5.37 4.20
N GLU A 90 10.45 5.22 3.50
CA GLU A 90 11.09 3.92 3.30
C GLU A 90 11.55 3.30 4.61
N ARG A 91 12.01 4.13 5.56
CA ARG A 91 12.44 3.64 6.86
C ARG A 91 11.28 3.11 7.68
N GLU A 92 10.12 3.75 7.61
CA GLU A 92 8.94 3.34 8.37
C GLU A 92 8.09 2.31 7.66
N ALA A 93 8.22 2.18 6.33
CA ALA A 93 7.39 1.27 5.54
C ALA A 93 7.77 -0.17 5.78
N SER A 94 6.73 -1.03 5.86
CA SER A 94 6.91 -2.48 5.93
C SER A 94 6.59 -3.04 4.55
N TYR A 95 7.60 -3.48 3.82
CA TYR A 95 7.43 -4.05 2.48
C TYR A 95 7.01 -5.52 2.56
N VAL A 96 6.18 -5.90 1.60
CA VAL A 96 5.75 -7.30 1.47
C VAL A 96 6.23 -7.89 0.16
#